data_96d634d4e6559a856ff70c9f7079d237
#
_entry.id   96d634d4e6559a856ff70c9f7079d237
#
_cell.length_a   1.000
_cell.length_b   1.000
_cell.length_c   1.000
_cell.angle_alpha   90.00
_cell.angle_beta   90.00
_cell.angle_gamma   90.00
#
_symmetry.space_group_name_H-M   'P 1'
#
loop_
_entity.id
_entity.type
_entity.pdbx_description
1 polymer ?
#
loop_
_entity_poly.entity_id
_entity_poly.type
_entity_poly.pdbx_seq_one_letter_code
_entity_poly.pdbx_strand_id
1 'polypeptide(L)'
;MGERTYLAIDLKSFYASVECMERGLDPMTANLVVADPTRTEKTICLAVSPALKAYGIPGRARLFEVVEAVRKINAARRAAAPGHAFTGKSCSAPELAANPALELDYVVAPPHMAHYMRYSAGIYNIYLHYVAPEDIHVYSIDEVFMDVTDYLPTYRMSAHDLCRKILREVLHTTGITATAGIGTNLYLCKIAMDIEAKHIPPDRDGVRIAELDEMSYRRNLWGHRPLTDFWRVGAGTVRRLEALGMHTMGDIARCSLGKSGNFYNEELLYKTFGVQAELLIDHAWGWEPCTIADIRAYRPDSNSISSGQVLQEPYDWHKAKLIVREMTDLLVLDLVKKRLCTDQLTLTIGYDIENLSDPARAAEYAGETHVDRYGRRVPKHGHGTANLAGYSSSTREITDAVMALYDRITDKNLLVRRVTVAANRVLPENKIPRAAESGEQMDFFSAAEENPGAPGAEQKARERERRRQEAILAIQRRYGSNAILKGMNLEEGATTRERNKQIGGHRA
;
A
#
# COMPACT_ATOMS: atom_id res chain seq x y z
N MET A 1 27.96 0.73 21.58
CA MET A 1 26.53 0.45 21.73
C MET A 1 26.38 -1.04 21.91
N GLY A 2 25.63 -1.53 22.91
CA GLY A 2 25.37 -2.96 23.07
C GLY A 2 24.64 -3.51 21.83
N GLU A 3 24.80 -4.81 21.59
CA GLU A 3 24.14 -5.53 20.52
C GLU A 3 22.61 -5.46 20.73
N ARG A 4 21.86 -4.95 19.73
CA ARG A 4 20.39 -4.85 19.82
C ARG A 4 19.75 -6.14 19.33
N THR A 5 18.53 -6.38 19.76
CA THR A 5 17.74 -7.53 19.32
C THR A 5 16.34 -7.06 18.89
N TYR A 6 16.04 -7.29 17.63
CA TYR A 6 14.75 -6.93 17.02
C TYR A 6 13.96 -8.18 16.64
N LEU A 7 12.64 -8.09 16.78
CA LEU A 7 11.70 -9.06 16.25
C LEU A 7 10.95 -8.41 15.07
N ALA A 8 10.76 -9.17 13.98
CA ALA A 8 9.77 -8.89 12.95
C ALA A 8 8.71 -9.99 13.00
N ILE A 9 7.42 -9.63 12.99
CA ILE A 9 6.30 -10.58 13.04
C ILE A 9 5.33 -10.27 11.89
N ASP A 10 4.96 -11.29 11.09
CA ASP A 10 4.00 -11.21 9.99
C ASP A 10 2.89 -12.25 10.17
N LEU A 11 1.63 -11.79 10.19
CA LEU A 11 0.45 -12.64 10.36
C LEU A 11 0.14 -13.37 9.05
N LYS A 12 0.08 -14.68 9.11
CA LYS A 12 0.00 -15.53 7.93
C LYS A 12 -1.28 -15.35 7.14
N SER A 13 -1.16 -14.83 5.90
CA SER A 13 -2.31 -14.59 5.00
C SER A 13 -3.45 -13.84 5.68
N PHE A 14 -3.14 -12.81 6.45
CA PHE A 14 -3.98 -12.20 7.48
C PHE A 14 -5.46 -12.08 7.13
N TYR A 15 -5.82 -11.41 6.03
CA TYR A 15 -7.23 -11.24 5.65
C TYR A 15 -7.94 -12.59 5.39
N ALA A 16 -7.25 -13.53 4.74
CA ALA A 16 -7.82 -14.86 4.50
C ALA A 16 -7.99 -15.63 5.82
N SER A 17 -7.02 -15.49 6.74
CA SER A 17 -7.10 -16.13 8.06
C SER A 17 -8.25 -15.58 8.89
N VAL A 18 -8.46 -14.25 8.90
CA VAL A 18 -9.63 -13.64 9.57
C VAL A 18 -10.93 -14.17 8.98
N GLU A 19 -11.05 -14.23 7.64
CA GLU A 19 -12.25 -14.73 6.98
C GLU A 19 -12.50 -16.22 7.24
N CYS A 20 -11.44 -17.02 7.40
CA CYS A 20 -11.56 -18.42 7.81
C CYS A 20 -12.09 -18.51 9.24
N MET A 21 -11.51 -17.77 10.19
CA MET A 21 -11.95 -17.79 11.61
C MET A 21 -13.41 -17.40 11.77
N GLU A 22 -13.87 -16.37 11.07
CA GLU A 22 -15.27 -15.92 11.08
C GLU A 22 -16.26 -16.98 10.54
N ARG A 23 -15.77 -17.92 9.74
CA ARG A 23 -16.57 -19.02 9.15
C ARG A 23 -16.39 -20.34 9.88
N GLY A 24 -15.62 -20.38 10.97
CA GLY A 24 -15.29 -21.63 11.67
C GLY A 24 -14.42 -22.57 10.85
N LEU A 25 -13.64 -22.03 9.90
CA LEU A 25 -12.71 -22.79 9.06
C LEU A 25 -11.29 -22.68 9.61
N ASP A 26 -10.48 -23.72 9.46
CA ASP A 26 -9.06 -23.64 9.79
C ASP A 26 -8.30 -22.81 8.74
N PRO A 27 -7.64 -21.70 9.12
CA PRO A 27 -6.89 -20.84 8.19
C PRO A 27 -5.77 -21.55 7.43
N MET A 28 -5.20 -22.62 7.99
CA MET A 28 -4.07 -23.32 7.38
C MET A 28 -4.50 -24.35 6.34
N THR A 29 -5.71 -24.87 6.44
CA THR A 29 -6.18 -25.99 5.62
C THR A 29 -7.34 -25.65 4.69
N ALA A 30 -8.05 -24.54 4.96
CA ALA A 30 -9.16 -24.12 4.13
C ALA A 30 -8.70 -23.42 2.84
N ASN A 31 -9.30 -23.76 1.71
CA ASN A 31 -9.13 -23.05 0.44
C ASN A 31 -10.04 -21.84 0.39
N LEU A 32 -9.46 -20.64 0.47
CA LEU A 32 -10.20 -19.36 0.51
C LEU A 32 -9.40 -18.24 -0.16
N VAL A 33 -10.10 -17.37 -0.89
CA VAL A 33 -9.58 -16.09 -1.37
C VAL A 33 -10.44 -14.95 -0.85
N VAL A 34 -9.81 -13.82 -0.56
CA VAL A 34 -10.51 -12.58 -0.22
C VAL A 34 -10.56 -11.70 -1.46
N ALA A 35 -11.73 -11.62 -2.08
CA ALA A 35 -11.97 -10.83 -3.29
C ALA A 35 -13.42 -10.31 -3.29
N ASP A 36 -13.65 -9.17 -3.95
CA ASP A 36 -14.99 -8.63 -4.11
C ASP A 36 -15.67 -9.25 -5.33
N PRO A 37 -16.62 -10.19 -5.17
CA PRO A 37 -17.27 -10.88 -6.27
C PRO A 37 -18.25 -9.96 -7.05
N THR A 38 -18.60 -8.80 -6.48
CA THR A 38 -19.47 -7.82 -7.17
C THR A 38 -18.71 -7.00 -8.21
N ARG A 39 -17.36 -7.07 -8.19
CA ARG A 39 -16.50 -6.52 -9.22
C ARG A 39 -16.25 -7.54 -10.32
N THR A 40 -15.59 -7.10 -11.38
CA THR A 40 -15.20 -8.01 -12.47
C THR A 40 -14.17 -9.04 -11.98
N GLU A 41 -14.06 -10.18 -12.66
CA GLU A 41 -13.02 -11.19 -12.38
C GLU A 41 -11.58 -10.64 -12.50
N LYS A 42 -11.39 -9.44 -13.06
CA LYS A 42 -10.09 -8.74 -13.08
C LYS A 42 -9.73 -8.13 -11.72
N THR A 43 -10.60 -8.23 -10.70
CA THR A 43 -10.29 -7.76 -9.33
C THR A 43 -9.09 -8.47 -8.75
N ILE A 44 -8.29 -7.77 -7.95
CA ILE A 44 -7.16 -8.36 -7.25
C ILE A 44 -7.68 -9.01 -5.97
N CYS A 45 -7.29 -10.25 -5.72
CA CYS A 45 -7.47 -10.89 -4.43
C CYS A 45 -6.61 -10.17 -3.38
N LEU A 46 -7.20 -9.73 -2.28
CA LEU A 46 -6.47 -9.11 -1.17
C LEU A 46 -5.61 -10.11 -0.43
N ALA A 47 -6.09 -11.35 -0.34
CA ALA A 47 -5.37 -12.46 0.25
C ALA A 47 -5.81 -13.79 -0.38
N VAL A 48 -4.90 -14.75 -0.34
CA VAL A 48 -5.10 -16.15 -0.69
C VAL A 48 -4.67 -16.99 0.50
N SER A 49 -5.46 -17.97 0.90
CA SER A 49 -5.14 -18.85 2.03
C SER A 49 -3.88 -19.68 1.80
N PRO A 50 -3.19 -20.14 2.86
CA PRO A 50 -2.01 -21.00 2.74
C PRO A 50 -2.27 -22.27 1.93
N ALA A 51 -3.42 -22.88 2.09
CA ALA A 51 -3.82 -24.10 1.36
C ALA A 51 -3.86 -23.88 -0.16
N LEU A 52 -4.46 -22.76 -0.62
CA LEU A 52 -4.45 -22.40 -2.05
C LEU A 52 -3.08 -21.98 -2.56
N LYS A 53 -2.27 -21.31 -1.74
CA LYS A 53 -0.88 -20.96 -2.10
C LYS A 53 -0.03 -22.23 -2.34
N ALA A 54 -0.31 -23.32 -1.65
CA ALA A 54 0.37 -24.60 -1.86
C ALA A 54 0.19 -25.17 -3.28
N TYR A 55 -0.87 -24.78 -3.99
CA TYR A 55 -1.07 -25.08 -5.41
C TYR A 55 -0.37 -24.10 -6.37
N GLY A 56 0.49 -23.21 -5.87
CA GLY A 56 1.21 -22.21 -6.67
C GLY A 56 0.41 -20.95 -7.01
N ILE A 57 -0.75 -20.74 -6.38
CA ILE A 57 -1.55 -19.53 -6.59
C ILE A 57 -0.92 -18.36 -5.82
N PRO A 58 -0.55 -17.24 -6.48
CA PRO A 58 0.08 -16.10 -5.83
C PRO A 58 -0.81 -15.44 -4.77
N GLY A 59 -0.22 -14.91 -3.70
CA GLY A 59 -0.95 -14.26 -2.61
C GLY A 59 -1.79 -13.05 -3.01
N ARG A 60 -1.49 -12.42 -4.14
CA ARG A 60 -2.21 -11.27 -4.72
C ARG A 60 -2.60 -11.51 -6.18
N ALA A 61 -3.03 -12.73 -6.49
CA ALA A 61 -3.55 -13.08 -7.80
C ALA A 61 -4.79 -12.23 -8.16
N ARG A 62 -5.08 -12.08 -9.42
CA ARG A 62 -6.39 -11.64 -9.88
C ARG A 62 -7.38 -12.80 -9.78
N LEU A 63 -8.66 -12.50 -9.57
CA LEU A 63 -9.66 -13.56 -9.38
C LEU A 63 -9.73 -14.50 -10.59
N PHE A 64 -9.63 -14.00 -11.83
CA PHE A 64 -9.60 -14.86 -13.02
C PHE A 64 -8.39 -15.79 -13.06
N GLU A 65 -7.22 -15.37 -12.53
CA GLU A 65 -6.03 -16.22 -12.44
C GLU A 65 -6.26 -17.38 -11.46
N VAL A 66 -6.97 -17.11 -10.35
CA VAL A 66 -7.39 -18.14 -9.41
C VAL A 66 -8.34 -19.14 -10.09
N VAL A 67 -9.37 -18.65 -10.79
CA VAL A 67 -10.33 -19.47 -11.54
C VAL A 67 -9.60 -20.39 -12.54
N GLU A 68 -8.67 -19.82 -13.32
CA GLU A 68 -7.90 -20.60 -14.30
C GLU A 68 -6.99 -21.63 -13.65
N ALA A 69 -6.30 -21.27 -12.56
CA ALA A 69 -5.45 -22.18 -11.82
C ALA A 69 -6.25 -23.35 -11.25
N VAL A 70 -7.38 -23.07 -10.58
CA VAL A 70 -8.28 -24.11 -10.04
C VAL A 70 -8.81 -25.02 -11.15
N ARG A 71 -9.19 -24.46 -12.30
CA ARG A 71 -9.63 -25.27 -13.46
C ARG A 71 -8.54 -26.25 -13.92
N LYS A 72 -7.27 -25.82 -14.01
CA LYS A 72 -6.12 -26.66 -14.38
C LYS A 72 -5.87 -27.75 -13.32
N ILE A 73 -5.92 -27.38 -12.03
CA ILE A 73 -5.77 -28.34 -10.93
C ILE A 73 -6.88 -29.39 -10.98
N ASN A 74 -8.13 -28.97 -11.18
CA ASN A 74 -9.26 -29.89 -11.28
C ASN A 74 -9.21 -30.79 -12.52
N ALA A 75 -8.68 -30.32 -13.64
CA ALA A 75 -8.44 -31.15 -14.81
C ALA A 75 -7.45 -32.29 -14.50
N ALA A 76 -6.34 -31.99 -13.81
CA ALA A 76 -5.37 -32.97 -13.37
C ALA A 76 -5.96 -33.97 -12.34
N ARG A 77 -6.71 -33.44 -11.35
CA ARG A 77 -7.39 -34.27 -10.34
C ARG A 77 -8.42 -35.19 -10.96
N ARG A 78 -9.21 -34.70 -11.92
CA ARG A 78 -10.21 -35.55 -12.64
C ARG A 78 -9.55 -36.66 -13.40
N ALA A 79 -8.42 -36.39 -14.05
CA ALA A 79 -7.67 -37.46 -14.77
C ALA A 79 -7.15 -38.54 -13.81
N ALA A 80 -6.85 -38.19 -12.55
CA ALA A 80 -6.39 -39.13 -11.52
C ALA A 80 -7.54 -39.77 -10.71
N ALA A 81 -8.76 -39.24 -10.81
CA ALA A 81 -9.90 -39.74 -10.05
C ALA A 81 -10.40 -41.13 -10.59
N PRO A 82 -10.92 -42.00 -9.72
CA PRO A 82 -11.54 -43.25 -10.15
C PRO A 82 -12.67 -42.96 -11.14
N GLY A 83 -12.62 -43.63 -12.30
CA GLY A 83 -13.61 -43.45 -13.38
C GLY A 83 -13.56 -42.07 -14.04
N HIS A 84 -12.50 -41.29 -13.83
CA HIS A 84 -12.35 -39.92 -14.36
C HIS A 84 -13.51 -38.96 -14.02
N ALA A 85 -14.19 -39.22 -12.92
CA ALA A 85 -15.34 -38.41 -12.46
C ALA A 85 -15.19 -38.00 -11.00
N PHE A 86 -15.69 -36.83 -10.68
CA PHE A 86 -15.79 -36.38 -9.28
C PHE A 86 -17.09 -36.89 -8.65
N THR A 87 -17.01 -37.28 -7.38
CA THR A 87 -18.15 -37.68 -6.55
C THR A 87 -18.66 -36.56 -5.64
N GLY A 88 -17.92 -35.46 -5.55
CA GLY A 88 -18.24 -34.32 -4.74
C GLY A 88 -17.17 -33.24 -4.87
N LYS A 89 -17.22 -32.23 -3.99
CA LYS A 89 -16.25 -31.15 -3.94
C LYS A 89 -15.89 -30.78 -2.50
N SER A 90 -14.72 -30.22 -2.25
CA SER A 90 -14.29 -29.78 -0.93
C SER A 90 -13.40 -28.55 -0.99
N CYS A 91 -13.56 -27.67 0.03
CA CYS A 91 -12.64 -26.56 0.31
C CYS A 91 -11.54 -26.92 1.32
N SER A 92 -11.48 -28.17 1.80
CA SER A 92 -10.55 -28.63 2.83
C SER A 92 -9.36 -29.36 2.20
N ALA A 93 -8.15 -28.86 2.39
CA ALA A 93 -6.94 -29.49 1.86
C ALA A 93 -6.74 -30.93 2.38
N PRO A 94 -6.97 -31.27 3.67
CA PRO A 94 -6.94 -32.64 4.16
C PRO A 94 -7.93 -33.58 3.47
N GLU A 95 -9.17 -33.13 3.26
CA GLU A 95 -10.18 -33.96 2.55
C GLU A 95 -9.80 -34.20 1.09
N LEU A 96 -9.30 -33.12 0.43
CA LEU A 96 -8.81 -33.24 -0.94
C LEU A 96 -7.59 -34.17 -1.07
N ALA A 97 -6.73 -34.20 -0.05
CA ALA A 97 -5.59 -35.12 -0.01
C ALA A 97 -6.03 -36.57 0.24
N ALA A 98 -7.02 -36.79 1.11
CA ALA A 98 -7.54 -38.10 1.45
C ALA A 98 -8.40 -38.71 0.35
N ASN A 99 -9.08 -37.91 -0.49
CA ASN A 99 -10.00 -38.39 -1.51
C ASN A 99 -9.74 -37.74 -2.87
N PRO A 100 -9.08 -38.43 -3.80
CA PRO A 100 -8.82 -37.96 -5.16
C PRO A 100 -10.08 -37.75 -6.01
N ALA A 101 -11.23 -38.35 -5.63
CA ALA A 101 -12.52 -38.17 -6.30
C ALA A 101 -13.25 -36.88 -5.93
N LEU A 102 -12.67 -36.04 -5.06
CA LEU A 102 -13.22 -34.72 -4.75
C LEU A 102 -12.65 -33.66 -5.69
N GLU A 103 -13.52 -32.79 -6.19
CA GLU A 103 -13.16 -31.58 -6.90
C GLU A 103 -12.64 -30.54 -5.89
N LEU A 104 -11.55 -29.86 -6.22
CA LEU A 104 -11.08 -28.70 -5.44
C LEU A 104 -12.07 -27.55 -5.61
N ASP A 105 -12.67 -27.15 -4.51
CA ASP A 105 -13.48 -25.95 -4.40
C ASP A 105 -12.81 -24.93 -3.47
N TYR A 106 -13.25 -23.68 -3.50
CA TYR A 106 -12.72 -22.62 -2.63
C TYR A 106 -13.77 -21.55 -2.33
N VAL A 107 -13.63 -20.91 -1.19
CA VAL A 107 -14.52 -19.83 -0.76
C VAL A 107 -14.00 -18.50 -1.33
N VAL A 108 -14.89 -17.72 -1.97
CA VAL A 108 -14.62 -16.32 -2.32
C VAL A 108 -15.28 -15.45 -1.24
N ALA A 109 -14.47 -14.91 -0.34
CA ALA A 109 -14.94 -14.04 0.74
C ALA A 109 -14.88 -12.57 0.32
N PRO A 110 -15.95 -11.80 0.43
CA PRO A 110 -15.88 -10.35 0.23
C PRO A 110 -15.00 -9.71 1.31
N PRO A 111 -14.25 -8.65 0.99
CA PRO A 111 -13.41 -7.97 1.98
C PRO A 111 -14.25 -7.22 3.02
N HIS A 112 -13.79 -7.24 4.29
CA HIS A 112 -14.36 -6.51 5.44
C HIS A 112 -13.26 -5.69 6.13
N MET A 113 -12.80 -4.60 5.50
CA MET A 113 -11.61 -3.86 5.92
C MET A 113 -11.69 -3.33 7.36
N ALA A 114 -12.84 -2.81 7.78
CA ALA A 114 -13.03 -2.32 9.14
C ALA A 114 -12.89 -3.45 10.18
N HIS A 115 -13.31 -4.66 9.81
CA HIS A 115 -13.20 -5.84 10.65
C HIS A 115 -11.73 -6.29 10.79
N TYR A 116 -10.98 -6.31 9.68
CA TYR A 116 -9.55 -6.61 9.71
C TYR A 116 -8.76 -5.62 10.56
N MET A 117 -9.10 -4.33 10.48
CA MET A 117 -8.48 -3.31 11.33
C MET A 117 -8.75 -3.57 12.83
N ARG A 118 -9.95 -4.04 13.20
CA ARG A 118 -10.25 -4.42 14.59
C ARG A 118 -9.46 -5.63 15.06
N TYR A 119 -9.32 -6.66 14.21
CA TYR A 119 -8.48 -7.82 14.49
C TYR A 119 -7.01 -7.41 14.70
N SER A 120 -6.47 -6.61 13.78
CA SER A 120 -5.11 -6.09 13.87
C SER A 120 -4.89 -5.28 15.15
N ALA A 121 -5.84 -4.41 15.52
CA ALA A 121 -5.77 -3.65 16.78
C ALA A 121 -5.84 -4.56 18.02
N GLY A 122 -6.66 -5.63 17.97
CA GLY A 122 -6.71 -6.64 19.03
C GLY A 122 -5.37 -7.37 19.20
N ILE A 123 -4.74 -7.75 18.10
CA ILE A 123 -3.42 -8.39 18.10
C ILE A 123 -2.33 -7.42 18.61
N TYR A 124 -2.39 -6.15 18.20
CA TYR A 124 -1.48 -5.12 18.70
C TYR A 124 -1.58 -4.98 20.24
N ASN A 125 -2.78 -5.08 20.82
CA ASN A 125 -2.97 -5.07 22.27
C ASN A 125 -2.30 -6.27 22.94
N ILE A 126 -2.23 -7.43 22.28
CA ILE A 126 -1.46 -8.59 22.80
C ILE A 126 0.04 -8.24 22.85
N TYR A 127 0.58 -7.60 21.81
CA TYR A 127 1.98 -7.17 21.79
C TYR A 127 2.31 -6.21 22.93
N LEU A 128 1.37 -5.33 23.30
CA LEU A 128 1.53 -4.38 24.40
C LEU A 128 1.61 -5.04 25.80
N HIS A 129 1.23 -6.32 25.94
CA HIS A 129 1.48 -7.07 27.18
C HIS A 129 2.98 -7.39 27.40
N TYR A 130 3.78 -7.33 26.35
CA TYR A 130 5.17 -7.75 26.34
C TYR A 130 6.15 -6.61 26.10
N VAL A 131 5.82 -5.66 25.25
CA VAL A 131 6.70 -4.60 24.77
C VAL A 131 5.96 -3.27 24.83
N ALA A 132 6.60 -2.23 25.30
CA ALA A 132 6.03 -0.90 25.38
C ALA A 132 5.79 -0.30 23.96
N PRO A 133 4.78 0.57 23.79
CA PRO A 133 4.42 1.09 22.47
C PRO A 133 5.54 1.91 21.81
N GLU A 134 6.48 2.48 22.57
CA GLU A 134 7.66 3.18 22.07
C GLU A 134 8.65 2.27 21.34
N ASP A 135 8.70 0.99 21.69
CA ASP A 135 9.60 -0.01 21.12
C ASP A 135 8.90 -0.90 20.08
N ILE A 136 7.68 -0.56 19.71
CA ILE A 136 6.92 -1.20 18.63
C ILE A 136 6.76 -0.24 17.45
N HIS A 137 7.11 -0.71 16.24
CA HIS A 137 6.80 -0.06 14.98
C HIS A 137 5.79 -0.91 14.19
N VAL A 138 4.57 -0.39 14.03
CA VAL A 138 3.55 -1.01 13.18
C VAL A 138 3.90 -0.69 11.72
N TYR A 139 4.43 -1.69 11.00
CA TYR A 139 4.85 -1.55 9.62
C TYR A 139 3.67 -1.64 8.63
N SER A 140 2.74 -2.55 8.91
CA SER A 140 1.48 -2.70 8.15
C SER A 140 0.35 -3.18 9.06
N ILE A 141 -0.80 -3.52 8.49
CA ILE A 141 -1.95 -4.07 9.23
C ILE A 141 -1.67 -5.45 9.82
N ASP A 142 -0.71 -6.18 9.27
CA ASP A 142 -0.37 -7.57 9.60
C ASP A 142 1.10 -7.77 9.97
N GLU A 143 1.89 -6.68 9.97
CA GLU A 143 3.33 -6.75 10.23
C GLU A 143 3.79 -5.69 11.23
N VAL A 144 4.64 -6.11 12.19
CA VAL A 144 5.24 -5.25 13.21
C VAL A 144 6.72 -5.54 13.39
N PHE A 145 7.46 -4.52 13.81
CA PHE A 145 8.81 -4.64 14.38
C PHE A 145 8.79 -4.30 15.85
N MET A 146 9.61 -4.98 16.65
CA MET A 146 9.77 -4.73 18.08
C MET A 146 11.25 -4.71 18.44
N ASP A 147 11.70 -3.72 19.20
CA ASP A 147 12.98 -3.75 19.88
C ASP A 147 12.78 -4.46 21.23
N VAL A 148 13.36 -5.65 21.39
CA VAL A 148 13.20 -6.45 22.62
C VAL A 148 14.46 -6.45 23.49
N THR A 149 15.47 -5.67 23.13
CA THR A 149 16.78 -5.64 23.77
C THR A 149 16.69 -5.55 25.30
N ASP A 150 15.99 -4.54 25.80
CA ASP A 150 15.91 -4.28 27.26
C ASP A 150 14.88 -5.16 27.97
N TYR A 151 14.08 -5.93 27.21
CA TYR A 151 13.04 -6.81 27.75
C TYR A 151 13.57 -8.22 28.05
N LEU A 152 14.57 -8.71 27.31
CA LEU A 152 15.11 -10.05 27.46
C LEU A 152 15.64 -10.32 28.87
N PRO A 153 16.42 -9.41 29.51
CA PRO A 153 16.85 -9.57 30.90
C PRO A 153 15.68 -9.58 31.88
N THR A 154 14.68 -8.74 31.67
CA THR A 154 13.48 -8.64 32.51
C THR A 154 12.67 -9.94 32.50
N TYR A 155 12.45 -10.49 31.30
CA TYR A 155 11.72 -11.76 31.14
C TYR A 155 12.58 -12.99 31.44
N ARG A 156 13.92 -12.84 31.53
CA ARG A 156 14.87 -13.95 31.66
C ARG A 156 14.67 -15.03 30.60
N MET A 157 14.46 -14.61 29.40
CA MET A 157 14.19 -15.46 28.24
C MET A 157 15.13 -15.12 27.08
N SER A 158 15.37 -16.10 26.20
CA SER A 158 15.98 -15.85 24.92
C SER A 158 14.98 -15.05 24.01
N ALA A 159 15.49 -14.36 22.98
CA ALA A 159 14.65 -13.69 21.99
C ALA A 159 13.70 -14.67 21.32
N HIS A 160 14.19 -15.89 21.03
CA HIS A 160 13.40 -16.96 20.43
C HIS A 160 12.23 -17.40 21.34
N ASP A 161 12.49 -17.58 22.65
CA ASP A 161 11.44 -18.01 23.57
C ASP A 161 10.40 -16.91 23.82
N LEU A 162 10.84 -15.65 23.91
CA LEU A 162 9.94 -14.51 24.02
C LEU A 162 9.08 -14.38 22.76
N CYS A 163 9.69 -14.45 21.59
CA CYS A 163 8.98 -14.42 20.31
C CYS A 163 7.93 -15.55 20.23
N ARG A 164 8.33 -16.79 20.54
CA ARG A 164 7.40 -17.95 20.54
C ARG A 164 6.26 -17.75 21.52
N LYS A 165 6.51 -17.20 22.69
CA LYS A 165 5.49 -16.90 23.71
C LYS A 165 4.45 -15.91 23.16
N ILE A 166 4.90 -14.82 22.55
CA ILE A 166 4.05 -13.82 21.92
C ILE A 166 3.19 -14.46 20.82
N LEU A 167 3.80 -15.21 19.91
CA LEU A 167 3.10 -15.84 18.79
C LEU A 167 2.06 -16.86 19.24
N ARG A 168 2.34 -17.61 20.31
CA ARG A 168 1.36 -18.53 20.91
C ARG A 168 0.17 -17.82 21.51
N GLU A 169 0.38 -16.69 22.20
CA GLU A 169 -0.73 -15.91 22.73
C GLU A 169 -1.61 -15.36 21.57
N VAL A 170 -0.99 -14.87 20.50
CA VAL A 170 -1.73 -14.45 19.28
C VAL A 170 -2.54 -15.62 18.72
N LEU A 171 -1.93 -16.79 18.54
CA LEU A 171 -2.60 -17.97 18.02
C LEU A 171 -3.77 -18.42 18.91
N HIS A 172 -3.54 -18.52 20.23
CA HIS A 172 -4.59 -18.96 21.15
C HIS A 172 -5.75 -17.97 21.25
N THR A 173 -5.46 -16.67 21.15
CA THR A 173 -6.49 -15.63 21.25
C THR A 173 -7.28 -15.44 19.96
N THR A 174 -6.63 -15.60 18.80
CA THR A 174 -7.22 -15.23 17.50
C THR A 174 -7.37 -16.39 16.52
N GLY A 175 -6.74 -17.54 16.76
CA GLY A 175 -6.65 -18.65 15.83
C GLY A 175 -5.73 -18.38 14.62
N ILE A 176 -5.03 -17.23 14.61
CA ILE A 176 -4.18 -16.81 13.49
C ILE A 176 -2.72 -17.08 13.84
N THR A 177 -2.03 -17.85 13.00
CA THR A 177 -0.59 -18.09 13.13
C THR A 177 0.22 -16.98 12.47
N ALA A 178 1.51 -16.91 12.80
CA ALA A 178 2.43 -15.94 12.29
C ALA A 178 3.80 -16.54 11.95
N THR A 179 4.58 -15.81 11.17
CA THR A 179 5.99 -16.06 10.91
C THR A 179 6.78 -14.93 11.55
N ALA A 180 7.94 -15.25 12.13
CA ALA A 180 8.79 -14.24 12.75
C ALA A 180 10.26 -14.38 12.36
N GLY A 181 10.95 -13.24 12.42
CA GLY A 181 12.40 -13.17 12.29
C GLY A 181 13.00 -12.41 13.46
N ILE A 182 14.15 -12.86 13.91
CA ILE A 182 14.97 -12.24 14.95
C ILE A 182 16.26 -11.76 14.29
N GLY A 183 16.70 -10.56 14.63
CA GLY A 183 17.93 -10.01 14.05
C GLY A 183 18.57 -8.95 14.93
N THR A 184 19.87 -8.69 14.68
CA THR A 184 20.64 -7.66 15.37
C THR A 184 20.29 -6.24 14.92
N ASN A 185 19.54 -6.11 13.83
CA ASN A 185 19.00 -4.85 13.32
C ASN A 185 17.67 -5.06 12.59
N LEU A 186 16.98 -3.98 12.23
CA LEU A 186 15.65 -4.02 11.56
C LEU A 186 15.68 -4.72 10.20
N TYR A 187 16.78 -4.61 9.45
CA TYR A 187 16.91 -5.30 8.18
C TYR A 187 17.03 -6.82 8.38
N LEU A 188 17.92 -7.26 9.25
CA LEU A 188 18.18 -8.69 9.48
C LEU A 188 16.97 -9.42 10.05
N CYS A 189 16.23 -8.83 11.00
CA CYS A 189 15.02 -9.48 11.50
C CYS A 189 13.95 -9.61 10.40
N LYS A 190 13.83 -8.61 9.51
CA LYS A 190 12.92 -8.68 8.36
C LYS A 190 13.34 -9.75 7.36
N ILE A 191 14.64 -9.84 7.03
CA ILE A 191 15.17 -10.85 6.11
C ILE A 191 15.07 -12.26 6.70
N ALA A 192 15.33 -12.43 7.99
CA ALA A 192 15.11 -13.69 8.69
C ALA A 192 13.64 -14.15 8.53
N MET A 193 12.69 -13.25 8.74
CA MET A 193 11.27 -13.53 8.60
C MET A 193 10.87 -13.85 7.14
N ASP A 194 11.32 -13.03 6.17
CA ASP A 194 10.84 -13.11 4.79
C ASP A 194 11.49 -14.22 3.98
N ILE A 195 12.75 -14.56 4.27
CA ILE A 195 13.50 -15.55 3.49
C ILE A 195 13.73 -16.83 4.31
N GLU A 196 14.46 -16.76 5.43
CA GLU A 196 14.86 -17.95 6.17
C GLU A 196 13.67 -18.69 6.80
N ALA A 197 12.78 -17.97 7.49
CA ALA A 197 11.65 -18.60 8.20
C ALA A 197 10.66 -19.29 7.26
N LYS A 198 10.61 -18.93 5.98
CA LYS A 198 9.77 -19.61 4.97
C LYS A 198 10.26 -21.02 4.66
N HIS A 199 11.54 -21.29 4.83
CA HIS A 199 12.19 -22.59 4.56
C HIS A 199 12.31 -23.48 5.80
N ILE A 200 12.09 -22.91 7.00
CA ILE A 200 12.07 -23.68 8.24
C ILE A 200 10.75 -24.45 8.38
N PRO A 201 10.77 -25.75 8.75
CA PRO A 201 9.55 -26.47 9.07
C PRO A 201 8.80 -25.77 10.20
N PRO A 202 7.46 -25.71 10.14
CA PRO A 202 6.69 -25.15 11.24
C PRO A 202 6.82 -26.03 12.47
N ASP A 203 6.78 -25.42 13.65
CA ASP A 203 6.62 -26.16 14.89
C ASP A 203 5.19 -26.77 14.99
N ARG A 204 4.89 -27.48 16.09
CA ARG A 204 3.58 -28.10 16.33
C ARG A 204 2.40 -27.11 16.29
N ASP A 205 2.64 -25.84 16.51
CA ASP A 205 1.67 -24.76 16.52
C ASP A 205 1.62 -24.01 15.18
N GLY A 206 2.34 -24.49 14.14
CA GLY A 206 2.42 -23.87 12.83
C GLY A 206 3.33 -22.64 12.74
N VAL A 207 4.04 -22.31 13.84
CA VAL A 207 4.91 -21.15 13.98
C VAL A 207 6.26 -21.41 13.33
N ARG A 208 6.84 -20.40 12.71
CA ARG A 208 8.17 -20.41 12.10
C ARG A 208 8.95 -19.19 12.57
N ILE A 209 10.09 -19.42 13.19
CA ILE A 209 10.98 -18.38 13.70
C ILE A 209 12.38 -18.63 13.15
N ALA A 210 12.98 -17.62 12.50
CA ALA A 210 14.37 -17.65 12.05
C ALA A 210 15.17 -16.55 12.72
N GLU A 211 16.48 -16.74 12.82
CA GLU A 211 17.39 -15.79 13.45
C GLU A 211 18.58 -15.51 12.53
N LEU A 212 18.94 -14.23 12.38
CA LEU A 212 20.09 -13.78 11.62
C LEU A 212 20.89 -12.70 12.36
N ASP A 213 22.18 -12.90 12.39
CA ASP A 213 23.20 -11.86 12.59
C ASP A 213 23.90 -11.53 11.25
N GLU A 214 24.77 -10.54 11.22
CA GLU A 214 25.50 -10.12 10.02
C GLU A 214 26.32 -11.26 9.40
N MET A 215 26.90 -12.13 10.23
CA MET A 215 27.76 -13.21 9.76
C MET A 215 26.97 -14.38 9.21
N SER A 216 25.88 -14.76 9.87
CA SER A 216 24.97 -15.81 9.39
C SER A 216 24.24 -15.35 8.13
N TYR A 217 23.81 -14.09 8.05
CA TYR A 217 23.28 -13.48 6.81
C TYR A 217 24.24 -13.63 5.63
N ARG A 218 25.51 -13.24 5.81
CA ARG A 218 26.52 -13.33 4.73
C ARG A 218 26.78 -14.78 4.32
N ARG A 219 26.84 -15.71 5.27
CA ARG A 219 27.05 -17.14 4.98
C ARG A 219 25.88 -17.78 4.25
N ASN A 220 24.65 -17.46 4.69
CA ASN A 220 23.47 -18.17 4.22
C ASN A 220 22.85 -17.50 2.98
N LEU A 221 22.86 -16.15 2.92
CA LEU A 221 22.01 -15.41 1.99
C LEU A 221 22.74 -14.56 0.95
N TRP A 222 24.07 -14.43 1.04
CA TRP A 222 24.82 -13.69 0.01
C TRP A 222 24.68 -14.29 -1.40
N GLY A 223 24.43 -15.60 -1.51
CA GLY A 223 24.18 -16.30 -2.79
C GLY A 223 22.69 -16.47 -3.14
N HIS A 224 21.78 -16.01 -2.27
CA HIS A 224 20.35 -16.21 -2.47
C HIS A 224 19.83 -15.47 -3.73
N ARG A 225 18.86 -16.09 -4.40
CA ARG A 225 18.14 -15.57 -5.57
C ARG A 225 16.66 -15.92 -5.45
N PRO A 226 15.77 -15.05 -6.00
CA PRO A 226 16.03 -13.81 -6.71
C PRO A 226 16.29 -12.64 -5.75
N LEU A 227 16.95 -11.59 -6.24
CA LEU A 227 17.21 -10.37 -5.46
C LEU A 227 15.92 -9.64 -5.01
N THR A 228 14.78 -9.89 -5.68
CA THR A 228 13.48 -9.32 -5.29
C THR A 228 12.94 -9.85 -3.97
N ASP A 229 13.52 -10.91 -3.41
CA ASP A 229 13.12 -11.43 -2.10
C ASP A 229 13.66 -10.57 -0.95
N PHE A 230 14.73 -9.79 -1.24
CA PHE A 230 15.30 -8.89 -0.24
C PHE A 230 14.49 -7.60 -0.10
N TRP A 231 14.26 -7.23 1.14
CA TRP A 231 13.53 -6.01 1.47
C TRP A 231 14.13 -4.78 0.78
N ARG A 232 13.28 -3.92 0.22
CA ARG A 232 13.61 -2.71 -0.56
C ARG A 232 14.29 -2.96 -1.92
N VAL A 233 14.46 -4.19 -2.35
CA VAL A 233 14.97 -4.49 -3.70
C VAL A 233 13.82 -4.83 -4.65
N GLY A 234 13.38 -3.84 -5.42
CA GLY A 234 12.30 -4.02 -6.40
C GLY A 234 12.81 -4.43 -7.79
N ALA A 235 11.89 -4.88 -8.65
CA ALA A 235 12.21 -5.32 -10.03
C ALA A 235 12.96 -4.26 -10.87
N GLY A 236 12.76 -2.97 -10.61
CA GLY A 236 13.50 -1.88 -11.27
C GLY A 236 14.96 -1.84 -10.85
N THR A 237 15.26 -2.08 -9.57
CA THR A 237 16.61 -2.20 -9.03
C THR A 237 17.30 -3.43 -9.58
N VAL A 238 16.60 -4.59 -9.55
CA VAL A 238 17.14 -5.86 -10.07
C VAL A 238 17.56 -5.73 -11.53
N ARG A 239 16.70 -5.21 -12.40
CA ARG A 239 17.04 -5.03 -13.83
C ARG A 239 18.31 -4.21 -14.04
N ARG A 240 18.55 -3.16 -13.23
CA ARG A 240 19.77 -2.35 -13.31
C ARG A 240 21.00 -3.09 -12.78
N LEU A 241 20.84 -3.89 -11.71
CA LEU A 241 21.91 -4.73 -11.18
C LEU A 241 22.29 -5.84 -12.15
N GLU A 242 21.32 -6.54 -12.73
CA GLU A 242 21.53 -7.60 -13.73
C GLU A 242 22.22 -7.08 -15.00
N ALA A 243 21.88 -5.86 -15.45
CA ALA A 243 22.57 -5.20 -16.56
C ALA A 243 24.05 -4.92 -16.26
N LEU A 244 24.43 -4.85 -14.98
CA LEU A 244 25.82 -4.73 -14.52
C LEU A 244 26.46 -6.09 -14.15
N GLY A 245 25.75 -7.22 -14.37
CA GLY A 245 26.24 -8.55 -14.03
C GLY A 245 26.16 -8.89 -12.53
N MET A 246 25.44 -8.12 -11.72
CA MET A 246 25.24 -8.37 -10.30
C MET A 246 23.90 -9.07 -10.06
N HIS A 247 23.92 -10.29 -9.51
CA HIS A 247 22.77 -11.16 -9.37
C HIS A 247 22.45 -11.55 -7.92
N THR A 248 23.35 -11.19 -6.99
CA THR A 248 23.25 -11.57 -5.56
C THR A 248 23.65 -10.40 -4.67
N MET A 249 23.24 -10.43 -3.40
CA MET A 249 23.70 -9.45 -2.40
C MET A 249 25.23 -9.51 -2.20
N GLY A 250 25.81 -10.70 -2.29
CA GLY A 250 27.26 -10.87 -2.26
C GLY A 250 27.99 -10.20 -3.43
N ASP A 251 27.38 -10.11 -4.63
CA ASP A 251 27.97 -9.38 -5.75
C ASP A 251 27.99 -7.88 -5.48
N ILE A 252 26.92 -7.34 -4.90
CA ILE A 252 26.81 -5.92 -4.53
C ILE A 252 27.84 -5.59 -3.45
N ALA A 253 27.94 -6.40 -2.40
CA ALA A 253 28.91 -6.23 -1.32
C ALA A 253 30.35 -6.28 -1.83
N ARG A 254 30.67 -7.20 -2.74
CA ARG A 254 31.99 -7.27 -3.36
C ARG A 254 32.29 -6.08 -4.27
N CYS A 255 31.29 -5.60 -4.99
CA CYS A 255 31.44 -4.39 -5.82
C CYS A 255 31.82 -3.18 -4.97
N SER A 256 31.24 -3.00 -3.78
CA SER A 256 31.52 -1.87 -2.91
C SER A 256 32.98 -1.84 -2.38
N LEU A 257 33.70 -2.98 -2.42
CA LEU A 257 35.10 -3.08 -2.00
C LEU A 257 36.10 -2.76 -3.14
N GLY A 258 35.61 -2.52 -4.34
CA GLY A 258 36.49 -2.21 -5.49
C GLY A 258 37.29 -0.93 -5.29
N LYS A 259 38.56 -0.95 -5.71
CA LYS A 259 39.42 0.24 -5.64
C LYS A 259 38.97 1.29 -6.65
N SER A 260 39.28 2.55 -6.35
CA SER A 260 39.11 3.65 -7.31
C SER A 260 39.87 3.29 -8.61
N GLY A 261 39.18 3.42 -9.74
CA GLY A 261 39.67 3.01 -11.06
C GLY A 261 39.29 1.59 -11.52
N ASN A 262 38.81 0.71 -10.64
CA ASN A 262 38.22 -0.54 -11.08
C ASN A 262 36.83 -0.26 -11.69
N PHE A 263 36.37 -1.11 -12.63
CA PHE A 263 35.04 -1.00 -13.20
C PHE A 263 33.97 -1.25 -12.12
N TYR A 264 34.14 -2.30 -11.31
CA TYR A 264 33.30 -2.61 -10.18
C TYR A 264 33.86 -1.94 -8.93
N ASN A 265 33.22 -0.88 -8.50
CA ASN A 265 33.56 -0.14 -7.30
C ASN A 265 32.29 0.55 -6.73
N GLU A 266 32.41 1.20 -5.61
CA GLU A 266 31.33 1.94 -4.96
C GLU A 266 30.78 3.07 -5.84
N GLU A 267 31.65 3.78 -6.59
CA GLU A 267 31.26 4.88 -7.48
C GLU A 267 30.28 4.42 -8.58
N LEU A 268 30.45 3.18 -9.09
CA LEU A 268 29.52 2.59 -10.06
C LEU A 268 28.12 2.45 -9.47
N LEU A 269 28.02 2.02 -8.20
CA LEU A 269 26.74 1.89 -7.51
C LEU A 269 26.08 3.25 -7.28
N TYR A 270 26.83 4.25 -6.81
CA TYR A 270 26.31 5.62 -6.65
C TYR A 270 25.90 6.26 -7.98
N LYS A 271 26.68 6.06 -9.04
CA LYS A 271 26.31 6.53 -10.39
C LYS A 271 24.99 5.91 -10.89
N THR A 272 24.76 4.63 -10.54
CA THR A 272 23.59 3.87 -11.01
C THR A 272 22.35 4.16 -10.16
N PHE A 273 22.48 4.27 -8.85
CA PHE A 273 21.37 4.30 -7.90
C PHE A 273 21.24 5.63 -7.15
N GLY A 274 22.20 6.56 -7.28
CA GLY A 274 22.23 7.79 -6.49
C GLY A 274 22.37 7.49 -5.01
N VAL A 275 21.73 8.28 -4.15
CA VAL A 275 21.74 8.09 -2.69
C VAL A 275 21.19 6.74 -2.22
N GLN A 276 20.40 6.06 -3.07
CA GLN A 276 19.90 4.71 -2.76
C GLN A 276 21.01 3.66 -2.77
N ALA A 277 22.19 3.96 -3.33
CA ALA A 277 23.34 3.06 -3.31
C ALA A 277 23.83 2.80 -1.90
N GLU A 278 23.82 3.82 -1.02
CA GLU A 278 24.23 3.69 0.38
C GLU A 278 23.42 2.60 1.09
N LEU A 279 22.09 2.73 1.08
CA LEU A 279 21.20 1.73 1.67
C LEU A 279 21.37 0.34 1.04
N LEU A 280 21.59 0.29 -0.29
CA LEU A 280 21.76 -0.98 -1.00
C LEU A 280 23.07 -1.67 -0.60
N ILE A 281 24.15 -0.91 -0.42
CA ILE A 281 25.46 -1.41 0.04
C ILE A 281 25.35 -1.88 1.50
N ASP A 282 24.80 -1.07 2.39
CA ASP A 282 24.60 -1.41 3.79
C ASP A 282 23.82 -2.71 3.94
N HIS A 283 22.67 -2.81 3.27
CA HIS A 283 21.87 -4.03 3.27
C HIS A 283 22.59 -5.24 2.66
N ALA A 284 23.43 -5.04 1.63
CA ALA A 284 24.24 -6.12 1.10
C ALA A 284 25.27 -6.65 2.12
N TRP A 285 25.73 -5.82 3.04
CA TRP A 285 26.59 -6.20 4.16
C TRP A 285 25.82 -6.72 5.38
N GLY A 286 24.49 -6.61 5.39
CA GLY A 286 23.63 -6.94 6.52
C GLY A 286 23.60 -5.84 7.60
N TRP A 287 23.93 -4.60 7.23
CA TRP A 287 23.96 -3.45 8.11
C TRP A 287 22.70 -2.60 7.97
N GLU A 288 22.16 -2.14 9.10
CA GLU A 288 21.06 -1.17 9.15
C GLU A 288 21.17 -0.37 10.47
N PRO A 289 21.59 0.88 10.40
CA PRO A 289 21.75 1.70 11.59
C PRO A 289 20.43 2.26 12.15
N CYS A 290 19.36 2.27 11.33
CA CYS A 290 18.08 2.85 11.71
C CYS A 290 17.44 2.05 12.85
N THR A 291 17.00 2.76 13.88
CA THR A 291 16.28 2.20 15.04
C THR A 291 14.80 2.56 15.01
N ILE A 292 13.99 1.93 15.84
CA ILE A 292 12.56 2.32 16.02
C ILE A 292 12.46 3.75 16.54
N ALA A 293 13.38 4.20 17.38
CA ALA A 293 13.43 5.58 17.86
C ALA A 293 13.67 6.58 16.72
N ASP A 294 14.58 6.26 15.78
CA ASP A 294 14.84 7.09 14.59
C ASP A 294 13.60 7.19 13.69
N ILE A 295 12.92 6.07 13.44
CA ILE A 295 11.67 6.03 12.68
C ILE A 295 10.62 6.95 13.32
N ARG A 296 10.48 6.92 14.63
CA ARG A 296 9.53 7.77 15.38
C ARG A 296 9.92 9.25 15.39
N ALA A 297 11.20 9.53 15.43
CA ALA A 297 11.73 10.90 15.40
C ALA A 297 11.68 11.53 14.02
N TYR A 298 11.67 10.70 12.95
CA TYR A 298 11.72 11.19 11.58
C TYR A 298 10.56 12.12 11.25
N ARG A 299 10.88 13.25 10.66
CA ARG A 299 9.91 14.21 10.14
C ARG A 299 10.33 14.54 8.70
N PRO A 300 9.51 14.19 7.71
CA PRO A 300 9.84 14.48 6.32
C PRO A 300 9.86 15.98 6.07
N ASP A 301 10.79 16.45 5.22
CA ASP A 301 10.91 17.86 4.82
C ASP A 301 9.72 18.30 3.98
N SER A 302 9.13 17.39 3.23
CA SER A 302 7.93 17.64 2.44
C SER A 302 6.90 16.53 2.63
N ASN A 303 5.65 16.94 2.72
CA ASN A 303 4.52 16.03 2.82
C ASN A 303 3.60 16.17 1.60
N SER A 304 2.98 15.07 1.22
CA SER A 304 1.90 15.06 0.23
C SER A 304 0.75 14.19 0.70
N ILE A 305 -0.46 14.57 0.30
CA ILE A 305 -1.66 13.74 0.46
C ILE A 305 -2.20 13.45 -0.93
N SER A 306 -2.37 12.18 -1.26
CA SER A 306 -2.87 11.77 -2.56
C SER A 306 -4.05 10.82 -2.45
N SER A 307 -4.92 10.86 -3.44
CA SER A 307 -6.03 9.95 -3.62
C SER A 307 -6.06 9.43 -5.05
N GLY A 308 -6.17 8.12 -5.22
CA GLY A 308 -6.25 7.48 -6.54
C GLY A 308 -7.51 6.62 -6.67
N GLN A 309 -8.04 6.54 -7.89
CA GLN A 309 -9.16 5.67 -8.23
C GLN A 309 -8.92 5.01 -9.59
N VAL A 310 -9.17 3.70 -9.65
CA VAL A 310 -9.34 2.97 -10.91
C VAL A 310 -10.84 2.81 -11.13
N LEU A 311 -11.34 3.29 -12.26
CA LEU A 311 -12.75 3.23 -12.61
C LEU A 311 -13.15 1.79 -12.96
N GLN A 312 -14.39 1.40 -12.72
CA GLN A 312 -14.86 0.04 -13.01
C GLN A 312 -14.97 -0.19 -14.54
N GLU A 313 -15.36 0.84 -15.26
CA GLU A 313 -15.45 0.91 -16.71
C GLU A 313 -14.70 2.14 -17.24
N PRO A 314 -14.35 2.22 -18.52
CA PRO A 314 -13.77 3.41 -19.12
C PRO A 314 -14.78 4.56 -19.14
N TYR A 315 -14.35 5.75 -18.76
CA TYR A 315 -15.18 6.97 -18.78
C TYR A 315 -14.73 7.91 -19.88
N ASP A 316 -15.69 8.57 -20.52
CA ASP A 316 -15.41 9.69 -21.40
C ASP A 316 -14.86 10.91 -20.61
N TRP A 317 -14.47 11.94 -21.35
CA TRP A 317 -13.89 13.14 -20.76
C TRP A 317 -14.82 13.83 -19.75
N HIS A 318 -16.13 13.89 -20.00
CA HIS A 318 -17.10 14.58 -19.14
C HIS A 318 -17.33 13.82 -17.83
N LYS A 319 -17.60 12.51 -17.92
CA LYS A 319 -17.75 11.66 -16.74
C LYS A 319 -16.46 11.60 -15.91
N ALA A 320 -15.29 11.53 -16.57
CA ALA A 320 -14.01 11.56 -15.87
C ALA A 320 -13.74 12.90 -15.16
N LYS A 321 -14.17 14.03 -15.75
CA LYS A 321 -14.10 15.36 -15.13
C LYS A 321 -14.91 15.43 -13.83
N LEU A 322 -16.10 14.83 -13.81
CA LEU A 322 -16.93 14.70 -12.60
C LEU A 322 -16.16 13.93 -11.50
N ILE A 323 -15.53 12.81 -11.85
CA ILE A 323 -14.73 12.03 -10.87
C ILE A 323 -13.57 12.84 -10.31
N VAL A 324 -12.85 13.57 -11.16
CA VAL A 324 -11.76 14.45 -10.70
C VAL A 324 -12.27 15.48 -9.72
N ARG A 325 -13.44 16.09 -9.98
CA ARG A 325 -14.09 17.06 -9.10
C ARG A 325 -14.51 16.45 -7.77
N GLU A 326 -15.13 15.26 -7.79
CA GLU A 326 -15.48 14.51 -6.57
C GLU A 326 -14.24 14.18 -5.72
N MET A 327 -13.19 13.68 -6.37
CA MET A 327 -11.94 13.33 -5.68
C MET A 327 -11.23 14.54 -5.08
N THR A 328 -11.27 15.68 -5.77
CA THR A 328 -10.72 16.94 -5.27
C THR A 328 -11.48 17.43 -4.05
N ASP A 329 -12.80 17.35 -4.06
CA ASP A 329 -13.63 17.72 -2.91
C ASP A 329 -13.32 16.89 -1.67
N LEU A 330 -13.18 15.56 -1.83
CA LEU A 330 -12.78 14.67 -0.74
C LEU A 330 -11.36 14.95 -0.24
N LEU A 331 -10.42 15.26 -1.14
CA LEU A 331 -9.05 15.63 -0.79
C LEU A 331 -9.03 16.90 0.05
N VAL A 332 -9.80 17.92 -0.33
CA VAL A 332 -9.93 19.17 0.43
C VAL A 332 -10.52 18.93 1.82
N LEU A 333 -11.58 18.12 1.92
CA LEU A 333 -12.15 17.77 3.23
C LEU A 333 -11.14 17.02 4.12
N ASP A 334 -10.26 16.19 3.55
CA ASP A 334 -9.20 15.53 4.29
C ASP A 334 -8.12 16.51 4.77
N LEU A 335 -7.73 17.49 3.94
CA LEU A 335 -6.84 18.60 4.35
C LEU A 335 -7.44 19.37 5.53
N VAL A 336 -8.70 19.79 5.43
CA VAL A 336 -9.41 20.52 6.49
C VAL A 336 -9.50 19.70 7.78
N LYS A 337 -9.85 18.41 7.68
CA LYS A 337 -9.92 17.50 8.82
C LYS A 337 -8.60 17.38 9.58
N LYS A 338 -7.49 17.39 8.83
CA LYS A 338 -6.13 17.27 9.37
C LYS A 338 -5.49 18.61 9.71
N ARG A 339 -6.19 19.73 9.49
CA ARG A 339 -5.69 21.10 9.64
C ARG A 339 -4.42 21.36 8.82
N LEU A 340 -4.49 21.01 7.54
CA LEU A 340 -3.39 21.11 6.59
C LEU A 340 -3.78 22.03 5.42
N CYS A 341 -2.79 22.68 4.83
CA CYS A 341 -2.90 23.47 3.61
C CYS A 341 -1.86 23.01 2.58
N THR A 342 -2.12 23.29 1.32
CA THR A 342 -1.22 23.05 0.19
C THR A 342 -1.12 24.28 -0.69
N ASP A 343 0.01 24.44 -1.38
CA ASP A 343 0.20 25.46 -2.41
C ASP A 343 0.43 24.85 -3.80
N GLN A 344 0.39 23.49 -3.91
CA GLN A 344 0.63 22.80 -5.17
C GLN A 344 -0.21 21.53 -5.30
N LEU A 345 -0.79 21.34 -6.47
CA LEU A 345 -1.63 20.20 -6.79
C LEU A 345 -1.06 19.46 -8.01
N THR A 346 -1.11 18.15 -7.98
CA THR A 346 -0.74 17.30 -9.13
C THR A 346 -1.92 16.44 -9.53
N LEU A 347 -2.17 16.36 -10.83
CA LEU A 347 -3.19 15.50 -11.42
C LEU A 347 -2.56 14.55 -12.42
N THR A 348 -2.92 13.26 -12.32
CA THR A 348 -2.52 12.23 -13.29
C THR A 348 -3.75 11.48 -13.78
N ILE A 349 -3.92 11.44 -15.09
CA ILE A 349 -5.01 10.78 -15.80
C ILE A 349 -4.46 9.62 -16.60
N GLY A 350 -4.81 8.39 -16.21
CA GLY A 350 -4.45 7.18 -16.95
C GLY A 350 -5.58 6.77 -17.90
N TYR A 351 -5.24 6.54 -19.16
CA TYR A 351 -6.19 6.15 -20.18
C TYR A 351 -6.41 4.64 -20.23
N ASP A 352 -7.57 4.23 -20.76
CA ASP A 352 -7.91 2.82 -20.90
C ASP A 352 -7.23 2.18 -22.11
N ILE A 353 -7.00 0.88 -22.04
CA ILE A 353 -6.47 0.07 -23.14
C ILE A 353 -7.41 0.06 -24.35
N GLU A 354 -8.70 0.23 -24.15
CA GLU A 354 -9.71 0.26 -25.20
C GLU A 354 -9.40 1.33 -26.26
N ASN A 355 -8.76 2.42 -25.88
CA ASN A 355 -8.30 3.44 -26.85
C ASN A 355 -7.33 2.89 -27.91
N LEU A 356 -6.64 1.77 -27.65
CA LEU A 356 -5.71 1.14 -28.58
C LEU A 356 -6.13 -0.27 -29.00
N SER A 357 -7.08 -0.90 -28.34
CA SER A 357 -7.59 -2.22 -28.68
C SER A 357 -8.85 -2.17 -29.57
N ASP A 358 -9.58 -1.08 -29.54
CA ASP A 358 -10.66 -0.79 -30.48
C ASP A 358 -10.05 -0.25 -31.80
N PRO A 359 -10.29 -0.92 -32.96
CA PRO A 359 -9.67 -0.51 -34.23
C PRO A 359 -10.03 0.91 -34.66
N ALA A 360 -11.25 1.37 -34.40
CA ALA A 360 -11.71 2.71 -34.79
C ALA A 360 -10.97 3.79 -33.97
N ARG A 361 -10.91 3.61 -32.65
CA ARG A 361 -10.20 4.52 -31.75
C ARG A 361 -8.69 4.50 -31.98
N ALA A 362 -8.12 3.32 -32.19
CA ALA A 362 -6.70 3.16 -32.46
C ALA A 362 -6.26 3.86 -33.75
N ALA A 363 -7.10 3.90 -34.77
CA ALA A 363 -6.83 4.60 -36.04
C ALA A 363 -6.78 6.13 -35.89
N GLU A 364 -7.51 6.68 -34.92
CA GLU A 364 -7.56 8.11 -34.63
C GLU A 364 -6.44 8.59 -33.69
N TYR A 365 -5.80 7.65 -32.96
CA TYR A 365 -4.79 7.99 -31.96
C TYR A 365 -3.38 8.07 -32.55
N ALA A 366 -2.85 9.29 -32.69
CA ALA A 366 -1.48 9.55 -33.15
C ALA A 366 -0.51 9.92 -32.01
N GLY A 367 -0.93 9.81 -30.74
CA GLY A 367 -0.13 10.22 -29.58
C GLY A 367 0.91 9.18 -29.12
N GLU A 368 1.70 9.54 -28.12
CA GLU A 368 2.68 8.64 -27.50
C GLU A 368 2.01 7.50 -26.74
N THR A 369 2.61 6.32 -26.82
CA THR A 369 2.17 5.15 -26.07
C THR A 369 3.26 4.68 -25.10
N HIS A 370 2.88 4.01 -24.00
CA HIS A 370 3.81 3.31 -23.14
C HIS A 370 3.29 1.89 -22.81
N VAL A 371 4.20 1.06 -22.35
CA VAL A 371 3.86 -0.30 -21.90
C VAL A 371 3.59 -0.25 -20.40
N ASP A 372 2.40 -0.70 -19.99
CA ASP A 372 2.04 -0.78 -18.58
C ASP A 372 2.76 -1.95 -17.89
N ARG A 373 2.59 -2.07 -16.56
CA ARG A 373 3.21 -3.17 -15.78
C ARG A 373 2.75 -4.58 -16.18
N TYR A 374 1.71 -4.69 -16.99
CA TYR A 374 1.18 -5.97 -17.52
C TYR A 374 1.63 -6.25 -18.94
N GLY A 375 2.56 -5.46 -19.47
CA GLY A 375 3.04 -5.59 -20.84
C GLY A 375 2.08 -5.06 -21.92
N ARG A 376 1.02 -4.33 -21.56
CA ARG A 376 0.02 -3.82 -22.49
C ARG A 376 0.38 -2.42 -22.96
N ARG A 377 0.26 -2.15 -24.25
CA ARG A 377 0.38 -0.79 -24.79
C ARG A 377 -0.88 0.01 -24.43
N VAL A 378 -0.68 1.19 -23.87
CA VAL A 378 -1.73 2.14 -23.52
C VAL A 378 -1.28 3.56 -23.92
N PRO A 379 -2.21 4.50 -24.15
CA PRO A 379 -1.85 5.89 -24.37
C PRO A 379 -1.05 6.44 -23.18
N LYS A 380 -0.11 7.35 -23.49
CA LYS A 380 0.66 8.04 -22.46
C LYS A 380 -0.31 8.82 -21.55
N HIS A 381 -0.14 8.66 -20.23
CA HIS A 381 -0.99 9.33 -19.25
C HIS A 381 -0.88 10.86 -19.32
N GLY A 382 -1.99 11.55 -19.13
CA GLY A 382 -2.02 12.98 -18.87
C GLY A 382 -1.45 13.25 -17.48
N HIS A 383 -0.47 14.17 -17.38
CA HIS A 383 0.16 14.52 -16.10
C HIS A 383 0.46 16.01 -16.06
N GLY A 384 0.23 16.63 -14.92
CA GLY A 384 0.55 18.03 -14.74
C GLY A 384 0.44 18.48 -13.29
N THR A 385 0.95 19.70 -13.08
CA THR A 385 0.97 20.37 -11.79
C THR A 385 0.34 21.75 -11.92
N ALA A 386 -0.41 22.16 -10.89
CA ALA A 386 -0.94 23.50 -10.69
C ALA A 386 -0.41 24.07 -9.38
N ASN A 387 0.11 25.29 -9.41
CA ASN A 387 0.50 26.03 -8.22
C ASN A 387 -0.63 26.99 -7.86
N LEU A 388 -0.89 27.14 -6.56
CA LEU A 388 -1.78 28.15 -6.01
C LEU A 388 -0.98 29.43 -5.70
N ALA A 389 -1.66 30.57 -5.56
CA ALA A 389 -1.01 31.82 -5.19
C ALA A 389 -0.41 31.80 -3.77
N GLY A 390 -0.87 30.90 -2.92
CA GLY A 390 -0.40 30.67 -1.57
C GLY A 390 -0.98 29.38 -0.99
N TYR A 391 -0.61 29.08 0.25
CA TYR A 391 -1.14 27.91 0.96
C TYR A 391 -2.64 28.05 1.22
N SER A 392 -3.41 27.05 0.79
CA SER A 392 -4.87 27.05 0.88
C SER A 392 -5.44 25.68 1.25
N SER A 393 -6.60 25.69 1.90
CA SER A 393 -7.53 24.56 2.05
C SER A 393 -8.94 24.92 1.57
N SER A 394 -9.06 25.99 0.74
CA SER A 394 -10.32 26.41 0.13
C SER A 394 -10.77 25.40 -0.93
N THR A 395 -12.01 24.92 -0.80
CA THR A 395 -12.64 24.04 -1.79
C THR A 395 -12.69 24.71 -3.15
N ARG A 396 -13.03 26.01 -3.19
CA ARG A 396 -13.16 26.76 -4.44
C ARG A 396 -11.81 26.88 -5.15
N GLU A 397 -10.80 27.42 -4.45
CA GLU A 397 -9.47 27.67 -5.04
C GLU A 397 -8.84 26.38 -5.57
N ILE A 398 -8.87 25.31 -4.76
CA ILE A 398 -8.28 24.02 -5.12
C ILE A 398 -9.06 23.35 -6.26
N THR A 399 -10.40 23.38 -6.23
CA THR A 399 -11.22 22.79 -7.29
C THR A 399 -11.03 23.51 -8.60
N ASP A 400 -11.05 24.85 -8.60
CA ASP A 400 -10.87 25.66 -9.80
C ASP A 400 -9.49 25.39 -10.44
N ALA A 401 -8.43 25.33 -9.62
CA ALA A 401 -7.08 25.00 -10.10
C ALA A 401 -6.97 23.58 -10.69
N VAL A 402 -7.58 22.60 -10.04
CA VAL A 402 -7.57 21.20 -10.54
C VAL A 402 -8.42 21.05 -11.80
N MET A 403 -9.56 21.73 -11.89
CA MET A 403 -10.41 21.70 -13.09
C MET A 403 -9.70 22.34 -14.30
N ALA A 404 -9.06 23.49 -14.11
CA ALA A 404 -8.25 24.12 -15.16
C ALA A 404 -7.07 23.21 -15.58
N LEU A 405 -6.44 22.53 -14.61
CA LEU A 405 -5.39 21.58 -14.89
C LEU A 405 -5.91 20.38 -15.69
N TYR A 406 -7.08 19.83 -15.33
CA TYR A 406 -7.72 18.74 -16.04
C TYR A 406 -7.97 19.10 -17.51
N ASP A 407 -8.56 20.27 -17.77
CA ASP A 407 -8.88 20.75 -19.12
C ASP A 407 -7.60 20.92 -19.98
N ARG A 408 -6.47 21.21 -19.33
CA ARG A 408 -5.17 21.41 -20.01
C ARG A 408 -4.47 20.10 -20.38
N ILE A 409 -4.54 19.09 -19.49
CA ILE A 409 -3.70 17.87 -19.63
C ILE A 409 -4.44 16.66 -20.16
N THR A 410 -5.78 16.70 -20.22
CA THR A 410 -6.61 15.53 -20.57
C THR A 410 -7.06 15.61 -22.01
N ASP A 411 -6.73 14.58 -22.78
CA ASP A 411 -7.23 14.43 -24.15
C ASP A 411 -8.74 14.12 -24.12
N LYS A 412 -9.51 14.92 -24.86
CA LYS A 412 -10.98 14.83 -24.88
C LYS A 412 -11.52 13.61 -25.60
N ASN A 413 -10.71 13.02 -26.48
CA ASN A 413 -11.10 11.90 -27.32
C ASN A 413 -10.80 10.54 -26.68
N LEU A 414 -10.02 10.53 -25.59
CA LEU A 414 -9.56 9.30 -24.95
C LEU A 414 -10.43 8.90 -23.76
N LEU A 415 -10.69 7.61 -23.66
CA LEU A 415 -11.34 7.01 -22.51
C LEU A 415 -10.38 6.95 -21.31
N VAL A 416 -10.84 7.44 -20.18
CA VAL A 416 -10.12 7.48 -18.91
C VAL A 416 -10.40 6.23 -18.09
N ARG A 417 -9.36 5.65 -17.51
CA ARG A 417 -9.44 4.47 -16.62
C ARG A 417 -8.98 4.74 -15.20
N ARG A 418 -8.07 5.68 -15.02
CA ARG A 418 -7.48 5.99 -13.72
C ARG A 418 -7.36 7.49 -13.51
N VAL A 419 -7.71 7.92 -12.30
CA VAL A 419 -7.52 9.29 -11.82
C VAL A 419 -6.69 9.25 -10.56
N THR A 420 -5.70 10.14 -10.45
CA THR A 420 -4.95 10.37 -9.22
C THR A 420 -4.79 11.87 -9.02
N VAL A 421 -5.23 12.38 -7.87
CA VAL A 421 -5.06 13.76 -7.45
C VAL A 421 -4.21 13.80 -6.18
N ALA A 422 -3.26 14.74 -6.13
CA ALA A 422 -2.37 14.91 -4.98
C ALA A 422 -2.25 16.39 -4.60
N ALA A 423 -2.27 16.66 -3.30
CA ALA A 423 -1.83 17.90 -2.69
C ALA A 423 -0.37 17.71 -2.26
N ASN A 424 0.52 18.52 -2.80
CA ASN A 424 1.96 18.49 -2.50
C ASN A 424 2.33 19.63 -1.57
N ARG A 425 3.56 19.58 -1.04
CA ARG A 425 4.11 20.63 -0.15
C ARG A 425 3.14 20.98 0.98
N VAL A 426 2.52 19.95 1.56
CA VAL A 426 1.48 20.11 2.57
C VAL A 426 2.10 20.57 3.88
N LEU A 427 1.55 21.63 4.47
CA LEU A 427 1.97 22.19 5.76
C LEU A 427 0.78 22.26 6.73
N PRO A 428 1.04 22.13 8.05
CA PRO A 428 0.05 22.48 9.07
C PRO A 428 -0.33 23.97 8.99
N GLU A 429 -1.60 24.29 9.18
CA GLU A 429 -2.13 25.66 9.13
C GLU A 429 -1.34 26.63 10.02
N ASN A 430 -0.88 26.17 11.18
CA ASN A 430 -0.09 26.98 12.13
C ASN A 430 1.38 27.17 11.74
N LYS A 431 1.86 26.49 10.69
CA LYS A 431 3.22 26.60 10.16
C LYS A 431 3.30 27.36 8.84
N ILE A 432 2.17 27.82 8.31
CA ILE A 432 2.15 28.61 7.08
C ILE A 432 2.92 29.93 7.34
N PRO A 433 3.94 30.24 6.51
CA PRO A 433 4.59 31.54 6.60
C PRO A 433 3.54 32.63 6.41
N ARG A 434 3.36 33.46 7.41
CA ARG A 434 2.58 34.72 7.20
C ARG A 434 3.33 35.49 6.12
N ALA A 435 2.65 35.84 5.02
CA ALA A 435 3.19 36.80 4.09
C ALA A 435 3.62 38.00 4.95
N ALA A 436 4.89 38.39 4.84
CA ALA A 436 5.33 39.65 5.43
C ALA A 436 4.32 40.68 4.93
N GLU A 437 3.60 41.30 5.85
CA GLU A 437 2.77 42.43 5.51
C GLU A 437 3.73 43.38 4.76
N SER A 438 3.58 43.42 3.43
CA SER A 438 4.15 44.49 2.65
C SER A 438 3.56 45.75 3.28
N GLY A 439 4.39 46.52 3.97
CA GLY A 439 3.97 47.73 4.64
C GLY A 439 3.51 48.74 3.60
N GLU A 440 2.33 48.52 3.05
CA GLU A 440 1.56 49.60 2.44
C GLU A 440 0.99 50.42 3.59
N GLN A 441 1.60 51.56 3.77
CA GLN A 441 1.15 52.63 4.62
C GLN A 441 -0.32 52.89 4.26
N MET A 442 -1.25 52.47 5.14
CA MET A 442 -2.68 52.72 4.97
C MET A 442 -2.87 54.24 4.96
N ASP A 443 -3.19 54.79 3.80
CA ASP A 443 -3.67 56.14 3.66
C ASP A 443 -5.06 56.23 4.29
N PHE A 444 -5.17 57.04 5.31
CA PHE A 444 -6.36 57.20 6.17
C PHE A 444 -7.57 57.79 5.45
N PHE A 445 -7.46 58.18 4.17
CA PHE A 445 -8.49 58.90 3.41
C PHE A 445 -9.23 58.06 2.34
N SER A 446 -8.94 56.78 2.16
CA SER A 446 -9.62 55.93 1.16
C SER A 446 -10.77 55.06 1.71
N ALA A 447 -11.36 55.43 2.85
CA ALA A 447 -12.39 54.64 3.54
C ALA A 447 -13.84 54.91 3.08
N ALA A 448 -14.09 55.20 1.81
CA ALA A 448 -15.45 55.56 1.36
C ALA A 448 -15.83 55.04 -0.04
N GLU A 449 -15.32 53.92 -0.51
CA GLU A 449 -15.96 53.20 -1.64
C GLU A 449 -15.96 51.69 -1.35
N GLU A 450 -17.16 51.12 -1.15
CA GLU A 450 -17.38 49.67 -1.07
C GLU A 450 -17.08 49.07 -2.43
N ASN A 451 -15.82 48.73 -2.67
CA ASN A 451 -15.40 47.94 -3.80
C ASN A 451 -15.60 46.46 -3.47
N PRO A 452 -16.31 45.63 -4.31
CA PRO A 452 -16.52 44.19 -4.03
C PRO A 452 -15.23 43.36 -4.00
N GLY A 453 -14.06 43.95 -4.17
CA GLY A 453 -12.71 43.38 -4.05
C GLY A 453 -11.94 43.73 -2.78
N ALA A 454 -12.55 44.35 -1.76
CA ALA A 454 -11.88 44.76 -0.54
C ALA A 454 -11.34 43.54 0.25
N PRO A 455 -10.12 43.59 0.85
CA PRO A 455 -9.49 42.49 1.58
C PRO A 455 -10.39 41.83 2.64
N GLY A 456 -11.29 42.60 3.25
CA GLY A 456 -12.25 42.10 4.24
C GLY A 456 -13.37 41.20 3.66
N ALA A 457 -13.77 41.38 2.41
CA ALA A 457 -14.83 40.57 1.76
C ALA A 457 -14.32 39.17 1.44
N GLU A 458 -13.10 39.07 0.96
CA GLU A 458 -12.47 37.75 0.63
C GLU A 458 -12.17 36.96 1.91
N GLN A 459 -11.69 37.61 2.96
CA GLN A 459 -11.48 36.99 4.26
C GLN A 459 -12.79 36.45 4.86
N LYS A 460 -13.87 37.23 4.83
CA LYS A 460 -15.20 36.76 5.26
C LYS A 460 -15.72 35.61 4.44
N ALA A 461 -15.46 35.57 3.12
CA ALA A 461 -15.82 34.48 2.25
C ALA A 461 -15.06 33.19 2.60
N ARG A 462 -13.76 33.27 2.86
CA ARG A 462 -12.91 32.14 3.32
C ARG A 462 -13.38 31.62 4.69
N GLU A 463 -13.69 32.49 5.64
CA GLU A 463 -14.22 32.08 6.95
C GLU A 463 -15.58 31.38 6.84
N ARG A 464 -16.48 31.90 5.98
CA ARG A 464 -17.78 31.26 5.72
C ARG A 464 -17.61 29.90 5.07
N GLU A 465 -16.68 29.76 4.14
CA GLU A 465 -16.35 28.50 3.50
C GLU A 465 -15.81 27.49 4.54
N ARG A 466 -14.89 27.92 5.40
CA ARG A 466 -14.31 27.09 6.46
C ARG A 466 -15.38 26.57 7.43
N ARG A 467 -16.27 27.43 7.91
CA ARG A 467 -17.40 27.03 8.77
C ARG A 467 -18.28 25.98 8.10
N ARG A 468 -18.53 26.11 6.79
CA ARG A 468 -19.30 25.12 6.02
C ARG A 468 -18.57 23.79 5.91
N GLN A 469 -17.26 23.78 5.65
CA GLN A 469 -16.44 22.57 5.60
C GLN A 469 -16.44 21.83 6.96
N GLU A 470 -16.28 22.57 8.04
CA GLU A 470 -16.31 22.02 9.41
C GLU A 470 -17.69 21.46 9.77
N ALA A 471 -18.78 22.11 9.38
CA ALA A 471 -20.12 21.61 9.57
C ALA A 471 -20.36 20.30 8.80
N ILE A 472 -19.89 20.20 7.54
CA ILE A 472 -19.94 18.96 6.74
C ILE A 472 -19.19 17.83 7.46
N LEU A 473 -17.96 18.08 7.93
CA LEU A 473 -17.15 17.11 8.65
C LEU A 473 -17.80 16.67 9.97
N ALA A 474 -18.44 17.59 10.70
CA ALA A 474 -19.16 17.27 11.93
C ALA A 474 -20.37 16.35 11.67
N ILE A 475 -21.14 16.63 10.62
CA ILE A 475 -22.28 15.79 10.21
C ILE A 475 -21.77 14.40 9.77
N GLN A 476 -20.74 14.35 8.94
CA GLN A 476 -20.16 13.08 8.47
C GLN A 476 -19.57 12.24 9.61
N ARG A 477 -18.95 12.87 10.61
CA ARG A 477 -18.43 12.17 11.80
C ARG A 477 -19.56 11.54 12.62
N ARG A 478 -20.68 12.24 12.75
CA ARG A 478 -21.81 11.79 13.60
C ARG A 478 -22.72 10.78 12.92
N TYR A 479 -22.96 10.94 11.62
CA TYR A 479 -23.98 10.20 10.88
C TYR A 479 -23.45 9.38 9.71
N GLY A 480 -22.13 9.37 9.50
CA GLY A 480 -21.46 8.66 8.39
C GLY A 480 -21.19 9.53 7.16
N SER A 481 -20.24 9.10 6.36
CA SER A 481 -19.72 9.89 5.21
C SER A 481 -20.77 10.21 4.13
N ASN A 482 -21.85 9.41 4.05
CA ASN A 482 -22.95 9.62 3.11
C ASN A 482 -24.14 10.42 3.67
N ALA A 483 -24.06 10.89 4.91
CA ALA A 483 -25.15 11.65 5.53
C ALA A 483 -25.36 13.04 4.91
N ILE A 484 -24.32 13.60 4.29
CA ILE A 484 -24.38 14.85 3.53
C ILE A 484 -23.55 14.71 2.26
N LEU A 485 -24.17 14.97 1.11
CA LEU A 485 -23.60 14.86 -0.21
C LEU A 485 -23.84 16.16 -0.99
N LYS A 486 -22.98 16.47 -1.95
CA LYS A 486 -23.20 17.54 -2.93
C LYS A 486 -24.03 17.03 -4.10
N GLY A 487 -24.74 17.93 -4.82
CA GLY A 487 -25.54 17.55 -5.99
C GLY A 487 -24.76 16.75 -7.03
N MET A 488 -23.49 17.10 -7.27
CA MET A 488 -22.61 16.37 -8.20
C MET A 488 -22.40 14.89 -7.82
N ASN A 489 -22.54 14.53 -6.55
CA ASN A 489 -22.39 13.12 -6.11
C ASN A 489 -23.62 12.25 -6.44
N LEU A 490 -24.66 12.85 -7.03
CA LEU A 490 -25.89 12.20 -7.48
C LEU A 490 -26.00 12.15 -9.00
N GLU A 491 -25.06 12.76 -9.72
CA GLU A 491 -24.99 12.73 -11.18
C GLU A 491 -24.65 11.32 -11.69
N GLU A 492 -25.04 11.06 -12.95
CA GLU A 492 -24.69 9.79 -13.61
C GLU A 492 -23.16 9.64 -13.72
N GLY A 493 -22.64 8.51 -13.28
CA GLY A 493 -21.19 8.23 -13.24
C GLY A 493 -20.49 8.70 -11.97
N ALA A 494 -21.16 9.40 -11.04
CA ALA A 494 -20.59 9.77 -9.74
C ALA A 494 -20.25 8.52 -8.90
N THR A 495 -19.12 8.56 -8.18
CA THR A 495 -18.61 7.40 -7.43
C THR A 495 -18.46 7.64 -5.93
N THR A 496 -18.61 8.86 -5.44
CA THR A 496 -18.37 9.22 -4.04
C THR A 496 -19.19 8.39 -3.07
N ARG A 497 -20.46 8.11 -3.35
CA ARG A 497 -21.34 7.30 -2.47
C ARG A 497 -20.79 5.90 -2.23
N GLU A 498 -20.28 5.26 -3.29
CA GLU A 498 -19.69 3.92 -3.19
C GLU A 498 -18.28 3.98 -2.57
N ARG A 499 -17.50 5.01 -2.88
CA ARG A 499 -16.19 5.21 -2.27
C ARG A 499 -16.27 5.45 -0.76
N ASN A 500 -17.27 6.16 -0.29
CA ASN A 500 -17.50 6.40 1.14
C ASN A 500 -17.81 5.12 1.94
N LYS A 501 -18.17 4.02 1.25
CA LYS A 501 -18.34 2.68 1.84
C LYS A 501 -17.06 1.84 1.79
N GLN A 502 -15.93 2.43 1.40
CA GLN A 502 -14.67 1.73 1.19
C GLN A 502 -13.59 2.23 2.13
N ILE A 503 -12.67 1.36 2.51
CA ILE A 503 -11.42 1.67 3.19
C ILE A 503 -10.29 1.17 2.27
N GLY A 504 -9.36 2.06 1.91
CA GLY A 504 -8.26 1.69 1.01
C GLY A 504 -8.70 1.18 -0.39
N GLY A 505 -9.90 1.59 -0.84
CA GLY A 505 -10.47 1.16 -2.13
C GLY A 505 -11.18 -0.21 -2.10
N HIS A 506 -11.36 -0.80 -0.93
CA HIS A 506 -12.06 -2.06 -0.71
C HIS A 506 -13.24 -1.87 0.24
N ARG A 507 -14.19 -2.79 0.23
CA ARG A 507 -15.39 -2.73 1.08
C ARG A 507 -14.99 -2.62 2.57
N ALA A 508 -15.63 -1.67 3.28
CA ALA A 508 -15.38 -1.41 4.70
C ALA A 508 -15.84 -2.54 5.62
#